data_576c876a91d9fd669b0d2a4c5a0edfae
#
_entry.id   576c876a91d9fd669b0d2a4c5a0edfae
#
_cell.length_a   1.000
_cell.length_b   1.000
_cell.length_c   1.000
_cell.angle_alpha   90.00
_cell.angle_beta   90.00
_cell.angle_gamma   90.00
#
_symmetry.space_group_name_H-M   'P 1'
#
loop_
_entity.id
_entity.type
_entity.pdbx_description
1 polymer ?
#
loop_
_entity_poly.entity_id
_entity_poly.type
_entity_poly.pdbx_seq_one_letter_code
_entity_poly.pdbx_strand_id
1 'polypeptide(L)'
;RDPEARYPDAASFLADVRRVRATLPRPRPFTDSRDTLVVDASMTQRIAAGARPPQEQHAAPIEHRRSRKGRWIALIVAIAVLLAALGGWLIAGSILAPKVPVPTIVGLTQSDAQATLTTAGLTLAISEQQFSESAPKDTVISSDPAPGGEVAEGGTVDAVISKGPERYSVPDVTGMTPDAAATEITAAKLVAGAQTQVFDDTVAVGSVAGTDPKIGTSVKPGTSVSILISKGPKPVPVPDIDGKKSAVAQAALTEIGLIPVITEKYSEKVPEGQVIKVTPKPGTVVNSGTEVELVVSKGPPPVEVPTLVDLRKSQAIAILKKLGLVPKVISAGFTPLNRVFSQDPPAGTMIPKGSVVTIRIV
;
A
#
# COMPACT_ATOMS: atom_id res chain seq x y z
N ARG A 1 -29.51 13.30 4.02
CA ARG A 1 -30.68 12.89 4.84
C ARG A 1 -30.13 12.32 6.12
N ASP A 2 -30.54 12.94 7.23
CA ASP A 2 -30.06 12.67 8.59
C ASP A 2 -30.34 11.21 8.97
N PRO A 3 -29.34 10.39 9.37
CA PRO A 3 -29.55 9.01 9.80
C PRO A 3 -30.43 8.89 11.05
N GLU A 4 -30.41 9.87 11.95
CA GLU A 4 -31.21 9.88 13.17
C GLU A 4 -32.72 10.08 12.94
N ALA A 5 -33.11 10.61 11.77
CA ALA A 5 -34.49 10.77 11.38
C ALA A 5 -35.19 9.46 10.93
N ARG A 6 -34.44 8.36 10.77
CA ARG A 6 -34.99 7.10 10.22
C ARG A 6 -35.63 6.19 11.27
N TYR A 7 -35.10 6.17 12.48
CA TYR A 7 -35.59 5.35 13.58
C TYR A 7 -35.43 6.09 14.91
N PRO A 8 -36.48 6.75 15.39
CA PRO A 8 -36.42 7.55 16.63
C PRO A 8 -36.27 6.70 17.90
N ASP A 9 -36.48 5.39 17.85
CA ASP A 9 -36.29 4.46 18.96
C ASP A 9 -36.03 3.01 18.49
N ALA A 10 -35.53 2.18 19.40
CA ALA A 10 -35.24 0.76 19.14
C ALA A 10 -36.49 -0.07 18.80
N ALA A 11 -37.68 0.37 19.25
CA ALA A 11 -38.94 -0.32 18.99
C ALA A 11 -39.39 -0.15 17.54
N SER A 12 -39.20 1.02 16.97
CA SER A 12 -39.47 1.33 15.55
C SER A 12 -38.58 0.51 14.62
N PHE A 13 -37.27 0.39 14.96
CA PHE A 13 -36.34 -0.47 14.24
C PHE A 13 -36.75 -1.95 14.29
N LEU A 14 -37.08 -2.44 15.48
CA LEU A 14 -37.53 -3.83 15.65
C LEU A 14 -38.84 -4.14 14.91
N ALA A 15 -39.75 -3.17 14.81
CA ALA A 15 -41.02 -3.33 14.06
C ALA A 15 -40.74 -3.48 12.55
N ASP A 16 -39.81 -2.69 11.97
CA ASP A 16 -39.44 -2.81 10.56
C ASP A 16 -38.68 -4.08 10.26
N VAL A 17 -37.79 -4.53 11.13
CA VAL A 17 -37.08 -5.82 11.00
C VAL A 17 -38.08 -7.00 11.02
N ARG A 18 -39.10 -6.94 11.87
CA ARG A 18 -40.17 -7.97 11.90
C ARG A 18 -41.02 -7.97 10.63
N ARG A 19 -41.32 -6.79 10.07
CA ARG A 19 -42.04 -6.63 8.80
C ARG A 19 -41.26 -7.22 7.63
N VAL A 20 -39.96 -6.91 7.52
CA VAL A 20 -39.06 -7.45 6.47
C VAL A 20 -38.92 -8.98 6.62
N ARG A 21 -38.81 -9.49 7.84
CA ARG A 21 -38.71 -10.93 8.09
C ARG A 21 -40.02 -11.69 7.72
N ALA A 22 -41.16 -11.03 7.82
CA ALA A 22 -42.44 -11.62 7.41
C ALA A 22 -42.63 -11.69 5.88
N THR A 23 -41.91 -10.88 5.12
CA THR A 23 -41.96 -10.86 3.64
C THR A 23 -40.91 -11.77 2.98
N LEU A 24 -39.96 -12.33 3.73
CA LEU A 24 -39.01 -13.29 3.20
C LEU A 24 -39.66 -14.69 3.08
N PRO A 25 -39.48 -15.39 1.96
CA PRO A 25 -39.96 -16.75 1.81
C PRO A 25 -39.29 -17.66 2.86
N ARG A 26 -40.08 -18.37 3.63
CA ARG A 26 -39.57 -19.33 4.62
C ARG A 26 -38.79 -20.42 3.91
N PRO A 27 -37.57 -20.77 4.37
CA PRO A 27 -36.86 -21.93 3.85
C PRO A 27 -37.77 -23.17 4.09
N ARG A 28 -38.01 -23.95 3.02
CA ARG A 28 -38.72 -25.23 3.12
C ARG A 28 -37.88 -26.18 3.98
N PRO A 29 -38.49 -26.88 4.95
CA PRO A 29 -37.74 -27.89 5.67
C PRO A 29 -37.29 -28.97 4.68
N PHE A 30 -36.05 -29.41 4.79
CA PHE A 30 -35.50 -30.56 4.08
C PHE A 30 -36.31 -31.79 4.55
N THR A 31 -37.19 -32.30 3.72
CA THR A 31 -37.83 -33.60 3.94
C THR A 31 -36.82 -34.66 3.54
N ASP A 32 -36.28 -35.34 4.54
CA ASP A 32 -35.54 -36.58 4.40
C ASP A 32 -36.51 -37.61 3.78
N SER A 33 -36.24 -37.96 2.52
CA SER A 33 -37.04 -38.97 1.79
C SER A 33 -36.68 -40.36 2.30
N ARG A 34 -37.24 -40.73 3.46
CA ARG A 34 -37.45 -42.13 3.79
C ARG A 34 -38.90 -42.43 3.48
N ASP A 35 -39.16 -42.88 2.25
CA ASP A 35 -40.40 -43.51 1.87
C ASP A 35 -40.60 -44.77 2.70
N THR A 36 -41.25 -44.63 3.83
CA THR A 36 -41.93 -45.76 4.51
C THR A 36 -43.28 -45.92 3.82
N LEU A 37 -43.40 -46.96 2.98
CA LEU A 37 -44.67 -47.39 2.45
C LEU A 37 -45.63 -47.76 3.61
N VAL A 38 -46.52 -46.86 3.96
CA VAL A 38 -47.67 -47.16 4.83
C VAL A 38 -48.62 -47.86 3.96
N VAL A 39 -48.73 -49.21 4.14
CA VAL A 39 -49.78 -50.04 3.55
C VAL A 39 -51.06 -49.68 4.29
N ASP A 40 -52.00 -49.05 3.58
CA ASP A 40 -53.31 -48.70 4.07
C ASP A 40 -54.16 -50.00 4.38
N ALA A 41 -54.47 -50.16 5.63
CA ALA A 41 -55.25 -51.30 6.16
C ALA A 41 -56.74 -51.33 5.71
N SER A 42 -57.11 -50.45 4.80
CA SER A 42 -58.54 -50.35 4.36
C SER A 42 -58.97 -51.25 3.18
N MET A 43 -57.99 -52.01 2.60
CA MET A 43 -58.33 -52.94 1.48
C MET A 43 -58.58 -54.37 1.87
N THR A 44 -58.58 -54.73 3.15
CA THR A 44 -58.82 -56.15 3.61
C THR A 44 -60.29 -56.47 3.95
N GLN A 45 -61.24 -55.61 3.70
CA GLN A 45 -62.63 -55.80 4.16
C GLN A 45 -63.64 -55.94 3.05
N ARG A 46 -63.30 -56.33 1.82
CA ARG A 46 -64.28 -56.53 0.73
C ARG A 46 -64.17 -57.85 -0.02
N ILE A 47 -63.63 -58.91 0.58
CA ILE A 47 -63.78 -60.27 0.02
C ILE A 47 -64.20 -61.25 1.13
N ALA A 48 -65.45 -61.09 1.61
CA ALA A 48 -66.07 -62.07 2.42
C ALA A 48 -67.63 -62.08 2.15
N ALA A 49 -68.03 -62.52 0.95
CA ALA A 49 -69.41 -62.95 0.71
C ALA A 49 -69.48 -63.75 -0.61
N GLY A 50 -69.52 -65.01 -0.55
CA GLY A 50 -69.82 -65.90 -1.70
C GLY A 50 -69.27 -67.29 -1.55
N ALA A 51 -69.81 -68.03 -0.54
CA ALA A 51 -69.61 -69.47 -0.43
C ALA A 51 -70.46 -70.22 -1.40
N ARG A 52 -69.96 -71.21 -2.12
CA ARG A 52 -70.68 -72.44 -2.60
C ARG A 52 -69.69 -73.60 -2.60
N PRO A 53 -70.22 -74.79 -2.27
CA PRO A 53 -69.41 -75.94 -1.84
C PRO A 53 -68.91 -76.83 -3.01
N PRO A 54 -68.24 -77.93 -2.71
CA PRO A 54 -67.13 -78.48 -3.51
C PRO A 54 -67.61 -79.52 -4.53
N GLN A 55 -66.87 -79.66 -5.64
CA GLN A 55 -66.87 -80.86 -6.48
C GLN A 55 -65.46 -81.44 -6.54
N GLU A 56 -65.38 -82.69 -6.10
CA GLU A 56 -64.23 -83.58 -6.33
C GLU A 56 -64.04 -83.82 -7.81
N GLN A 57 -62.82 -83.74 -8.28
CA GLN A 57 -62.38 -84.45 -9.46
C GLN A 57 -60.85 -84.67 -9.49
N HIS A 58 -60.53 -85.88 -9.39
CA HIS A 58 -59.48 -86.72 -9.98
C HIS A 58 -58.05 -86.13 -10.15
N ALA A 59 -57.11 -86.78 -9.48
CA ALA A 59 -55.68 -86.69 -9.62
C ALA A 59 -55.19 -87.10 -11.00
N ALA A 60 -54.35 -86.24 -11.58
CA ALA A 60 -53.44 -86.62 -12.70
C ALA A 60 -52.01 -86.41 -12.27
N PRO A 61 -51.05 -87.14 -12.78
CA PRO A 61 -49.70 -87.30 -12.20
C PRO A 61 -48.80 -86.03 -12.38
N ILE A 62 -48.02 -85.70 -11.38
CA ILE A 62 -47.12 -84.59 -11.34
C ILE A 62 -45.84 -84.95 -12.10
N GLU A 63 -45.65 -84.32 -13.28
CA GLU A 63 -44.36 -84.26 -13.95
C GLU A 63 -43.44 -83.24 -13.21
N HIS A 64 -42.34 -83.71 -12.64
CA HIS A 64 -41.29 -82.89 -12.05
C HIS A 64 -40.56 -82.09 -13.13
N ARG A 65 -41.08 -80.89 -13.43
CA ARG A 65 -40.31 -79.89 -14.21
C ARG A 65 -39.26 -79.29 -13.32
N ARG A 66 -37.98 -79.74 -13.46
CA ARG A 66 -36.80 -79.17 -12.78
C ARG A 66 -36.73 -77.70 -13.12
N SER A 67 -37.17 -76.83 -12.20
CA SER A 67 -37.12 -75.39 -12.31
C SER A 67 -35.67 -74.89 -12.30
N ARG A 68 -35.22 -74.25 -13.38
CA ARG A 68 -33.94 -73.55 -13.49
C ARG A 68 -33.80 -72.41 -12.48
N LYS A 69 -34.82 -71.98 -11.77
CA LYS A 69 -34.85 -70.91 -10.77
C LYS A 69 -34.02 -71.21 -9.53
N GLY A 70 -33.85 -72.47 -9.13
CA GLY A 70 -33.04 -72.87 -7.99
C GLY A 70 -31.53 -72.59 -8.20
N ARG A 71 -31.09 -72.71 -9.48
CA ARG A 71 -29.64 -72.46 -9.80
C ARG A 71 -29.29 -70.98 -9.75
N TRP A 72 -30.21 -70.06 -10.09
CA TRP A 72 -30.05 -68.61 -9.97
C TRP A 72 -30.11 -68.14 -8.52
N ILE A 73 -30.97 -68.69 -7.69
CA ILE A 73 -31.04 -68.42 -6.26
C ILE A 73 -29.76 -68.89 -5.57
N ALA A 74 -29.27 -70.09 -5.89
CA ALA A 74 -27.94 -70.55 -5.39
C ALA A 74 -26.77 -69.69 -5.82
N LEU A 75 -26.82 -69.18 -7.06
CA LEU A 75 -25.78 -68.25 -7.56
C LEU A 75 -25.84 -66.89 -6.81
N ILE A 76 -27.01 -66.33 -6.59
CA ILE A 76 -27.21 -65.05 -5.87
C ILE A 76 -26.76 -65.22 -4.39
N VAL A 77 -27.11 -66.32 -3.76
CA VAL A 77 -26.66 -66.61 -2.38
C VAL A 77 -25.14 -66.81 -2.32
N ALA A 78 -24.57 -67.50 -3.31
CA ALA A 78 -23.09 -67.65 -3.39
C ALA A 78 -22.37 -66.33 -3.58
N ILE A 79 -22.92 -65.43 -4.42
CA ILE A 79 -22.38 -64.07 -4.61
C ILE A 79 -22.52 -63.22 -3.34
N ALA A 80 -23.69 -63.32 -2.65
CA ALA A 80 -23.92 -62.60 -1.39
C ALA A 80 -22.99 -63.06 -0.28
N VAL A 81 -22.74 -64.38 -0.18
CA VAL A 81 -21.77 -64.97 0.75
C VAL A 81 -20.33 -64.53 0.39
N LEU A 82 -19.99 -64.51 -0.89
CA LEU A 82 -18.68 -64.05 -1.37
C LEU A 82 -18.47 -62.56 -1.07
N LEU A 83 -19.47 -61.72 -1.30
CA LEU A 83 -19.43 -60.28 -0.96
C LEU A 83 -19.38 -60.08 0.56
N ALA A 84 -20.13 -60.87 1.35
CA ALA A 84 -20.05 -60.82 2.80
C ALA A 84 -18.69 -61.31 3.34
N ALA A 85 -18.12 -62.38 2.73
CA ALA A 85 -16.76 -62.86 3.06
C ALA A 85 -15.67 -61.84 2.66
N LEU A 86 -15.82 -61.22 1.47
CA LEU A 86 -14.89 -60.16 1.02
C LEU A 86 -15.04 -58.92 1.89
N GLY A 87 -16.25 -58.48 2.22
CA GLY A 87 -16.49 -57.37 3.13
C GLY A 87 -16.01 -57.69 4.56
N GLY A 88 -16.26 -58.90 5.07
CA GLY A 88 -15.74 -59.35 6.35
C GLY A 88 -14.21 -59.45 6.39
N TRP A 89 -13.58 -59.89 5.27
CA TRP A 89 -12.11 -59.94 5.15
C TRP A 89 -11.49 -58.55 5.11
N LEU A 90 -12.08 -57.59 4.39
CA LEU A 90 -11.65 -56.19 4.34
C LEU A 90 -11.80 -55.52 5.72
N ILE A 91 -12.89 -55.76 6.43
CA ILE A 91 -13.14 -55.22 7.78
C ILE A 91 -12.21 -55.90 8.81
N ALA A 92 -12.03 -57.20 8.74
CA ALA A 92 -11.13 -57.93 9.63
C ALA A 92 -9.64 -57.52 9.42
N GLY A 93 -9.21 -57.24 8.18
CA GLY A 93 -7.89 -56.75 7.88
C GLY A 93 -7.59 -55.41 8.53
N SER A 94 -8.57 -54.51 8.60
CA SER A 94 -8.40 -53.20 9.23
C SER A 94 -8.45 -53.23 10.76
N ILE A 95 -9.10 -54.23 11.36
CA ILE A 95 -9.22 -54.39 12.84
C ILE A 95 -8.01 -55.14 13.42
N LEU A 96 -7.37 -56.02 12.65
CA LEU A 96 -6.22 -56.83 13.07
C LEU A 96 -4.87 -56.25 12.62
N ALA A 97 -4.84 -55.16 11.89
CA ALA A 97 -3.58 -54.51 11.53
C ALA A 97 -2.83 -54.02 12.77
N PRO A 98 -1.52 -54.24 12.88
CA PRO A 98 -0.72 -53.71 13.98
C PRO A 98 -0.88 -52.18 14.00
N LYS A 99 -1.11 -51.64 15.19
CA LYS A 99 -1.25 -50.19 15.37
C LYS A 99 0.11 -49.57 15.69
N VAL A 100 0.37 -48.44 15.09
CA VAL A 100 1.62 -47.67 15.25
C VAL A 100 1.27 -46.36 15.94
N PRO A 101 2.01 -45.91 16.96
CA PRO A 101 1.82 -44.63 17.59
C PRO A 101 2.24 -43.51 16.63
N VAL A 102 1.43 -42.45 16.53
CA VAL A 102 1.74 -41.27 15.73
C VAL A 102 2.90 -40.50 16.37
N PRO A 103 4.02 -40.30 15.68
CA PRO A 103 5.14 -39.53 16.21
C PRO A 103 4.76 -38.03 16.29
N THR A 104 5.53 -37.25 17.08
CA THR A 104 5.37 -35.80 17.17
C THR A 104 5.84 -35.16 15.89
N ILE A 105 4.91 -34.66 15.10
CA ILE A 105 5.16 -33.95 13.84
C ILE A 105 4.81 -32.46 13.92
N VAL A 106 4.14 -32.02 14.97
CA VAL A 106 3.76 -30.61 15.19
C VAL A 106 5.04 -29.77 15.36
N GLY A 107 5.11 -28.67 14.61
CA GLY A 107 6.27 -27.77 14.54
C GLY A 107 7.33 -28.15 13.51
N LEU A 108 7.27 -29.36 12.94
CA LEU A 108 8.16 -29.76 11.86
C LEU A 108 7.74 -29.14 10.52
N THR A 109 8.67 -29.04 9.60
CA THR A 109 8.32 -28.70 8.21
C THR A 109 7.53 -29.85 7.58
N GLN A 110 6.76 -29.55 6.53
CA GLN A 110 6.01 -30.57 5.81
C GLN A 110 6.90 -31.74 5.35
N SER A 111 8.11 -31.46 4.87
CA SER A 111 9.06 -32.47 4.41
C SER A 111 9.58 -33.34 5.57
N ASP A 112 9.90 -32.74 6.70
CA ASP A 112 10.40 -33.46 7.88
C ASP A 112 9.30 -34.29 8.54
N ALA A 113 8.06 -33.75 8.58
CA ALA A 113 6.89 -34.48 9.04
C ALA A 113 6.61 -35.70 8.18
N GLN A 114 6.71 -35.57 6.85
CA GLN A 114 6.53 -36.69 5.92
C GLN A 114 7.63 -37.75 6.10
N ALA A 115 8.90 -37.34 6.25
CA ALA A 115 10.00 -38.26 6.51
C ALA A 115 9.81 -38.99 7.85
N THR A 116 9.39 -38.29 8.90
CA THR A 116 9.14 -38.84 10.23
C THR A 116 8.03 -39.88 10.20
N LEU A 117 6.89 -39.55 9.53
CA LEU A 117 5.77 -40.49 9.40
C LEU A 117 6.12 -41.69 8.52
N THR A 118 6.84 -41.47 7.43
CA THR A 118 7.32 -42.58 6.57
C THR A 118 8.23 -43.57 7.34
N THR A 119 9.10 -43.05 8.19
CA THR A 119 9.96 -43.89 9.05
C THR A 119 9.12 -44.70 10.05
N ALA A 120 7.99 -44.17 10.51
CA ALA A 120 7.04 -44.86 11.37
C ALA A 120 6.06 -45.77 10.60
N GLY A 121 6.19 -45.92 9.28
CA GLY A 121 5.26 -46.70 8.44
C GLY A 121 3.91 -46.06 8.24
N LEU A 122 3.79 -44.73 8.44
CA LEU A 122 2.57 -43.93 8.27
C LEU A 122 2.66 -43.01 7.08
N THR A 123 1.52 -42.54 6.58
CA THR A 123 1.43 -41.60 5.46
C THR A 123 0.91 -40.24 5.90
N LEU A 124 1.54 -39.15 5.44
CA LEU A 124 1.07 -37.78 5.68
C LEU A 124 -0.01 -37.42 4.65
N ALA A 125 -1.15 -36.93 5.11
CA ALA A 125 -2.10 -36.20 4.28
C ALA A 125 -2.23 -34.75 4.78
N ILE A 126 -2.42 -33.82 3.87
CA ILE A 126 -2.68 -32.43 4.23
C ILE A 126 -4.17 -32.21 4.14
N SER A 127 -4.82 -32.06 5.29
CA SER A 127 -6.26 -31.84 5.40
C SER A 127 -6.64 -30.38 5.14
N GLU A 128 -5.82 -29.45 5.67
CA GLU A 128 -6.09 -28.02 5.58
C GLU A 128 -4.80 -27.21 5.65
N GLN A 129 -4.87 -25.98 5.12
CA GLN A 129 -3.82 -24.98 5.31
C GLN A 129 -4.41 -23.73 5.97
N GLN A 130 -3.88 -23.35 7.14
CA GLN A 130 -4.36 -22.22 7.92
C GLN A 130 -3.27 -21.16 8.13
N PHE A 131 -3.67 -19.91 8.29
CA PHE A 131 -2.75 -18.87 8.75
C PHE A 131 -2.47 -19.06 10.24
N SER A 132 -1.23 -18.81 10.64
CA SER A 132 -0.77 -18.89 12.03
C SER A 132 0.23 -17.80 12.35
N GLU A 133 0.02 -17.09 13.45
CA GLU A 133 0.97 -16.08 13.93
C GLU A 133 2.17 -16.72 14.67
N SER A 134 2.01 -17.95 15.16
CA SER A 134 3.01 -18.65 15.96
C SER A 134 3.81 -19.69 15.18
N ALA A 135 3.19 -20.31 14.17
CA ALA A 135 3.82 -21.34 13.36
C ALA A 135 4.37 -20.73 12.06
N PRO A 136 5.66 -20.90 11.75
CA PRO A 136 6.23 -20.48 10.48
C PRO A 136 5.50 -21.10 9.30
N LYS A 137 5.61 -20.46 8.13
CA LYS A 137 5.05 -21.01 6.89
C LYS A 137 5.59 -22.41 6.62
N ASP A 138 4.73 -23.29 6.08
CA ASP A 138 5.03 -24.67 5.69
C ASP A 138 5.40 -25.60 6.87
N THR A 139 5.03 -25.24 8.11
CA THR A 139 5.15 -26.10 9.28
C THR A 139 3.80 -26.68 9.71
N VAL A 140 3.82 -27.85 10.35
CA VAL A 140 2.64 -28.53 10.88
C VAL A 140 2.12 -27.79 12.12
N ILE A 141 0.86 -27.37 12.09
CA ILE A 141 0.16 -26.71 13.21
C ILE A 141 -0.44 -27.79 14.13
N SER A 142 -1.08 -28.78 13.55
CA SER A 142 -1.76 -29.88 14.28
C SER A 142 -1.82 -31.12 13.42
N SER A 143 -2.04 -32.26 14.06
CA SER A 143 -2.25 -33.54 13.39
C SER A 143 -3.47 -34.27 13.97
N ASP A 144 -4.12 -35.04 13.13
CA ASP A 144 -5.18 -35.96 13.53
C ASP A 144 -4.91 -37.34 12.91
N PRO A 145 -4.68 -38.39 13.75
CA PRO A 145 -4.66 -38.36 15.23
C PRO A 145 -3.51 -37.52 15.80
N ALA A 146 -3.74 -37.03 17.02
CA ALA A 146 -2.72 -36.29 17.76
C ALA A 146 -1.47 -37.15 18.05
N PRO A 147 -0.30 -36.55 18.34
CA PRO A 147 0.91 -37.28 18.72
C PRO A 147 0.64 -38.27 19.86
N GLY A 148 1.10 -39.51 19.69
CA GLY A 148 0.81 -40.61 20.61
C GLY A 148 -0.52 -41.35 20.34
N GLY A 149 -1.36 -40.86 19.46
CA GLY A 149 -2.53 -41.58 18.97
C GLY A 149 -2.11 -42.82 18.18
N GLU A 150 -3.00 -43.83 18.10
CA GLU A 150 -2.74 -45.07 17.39
C GLU A 150 -3.37 -45.10 16.02
N VAL A 151 -2.62 -45.41 14.97
CA VAL A 151 -3.06 -45.59 13.58
C VAL A 151 -2.65 -46.98 13.12
N ALA A 152 -3.45 -47.62 12.29
CA ALA A 152 -3.07 -48.89 11.65
C ALA A 152 -1.79 -48.66 10.80
N GLU A 153 -0.87 -49.64 10.76
CA GLU A 153 0.29 -49.61 9.92
C GLU A 153 -0.08 -49.33 8.45
N GLY A 154 0.63 -48.39 7.78
CA GLY A 154 0.28 -47.88 6.46
C GLY A 154 -0.86 -46.86 6.45
N GLY A 155 -1.44 -46.55 7.62
CA GLY A 155 -2.54 -45.58 7.73
C GLY A 155 -2.09 -44.12 7.55
N THR A 156 -3.07 -43.24 7.49
CA THR A 156 -2.86 -41.81 7.17
C THR A 156 -2.99 -40.97 8.45
N VAL A 157 -2.12 -40.00 8.57
CA VAL A 157 -2.18 -38.94 9.58
C VAL A 157 -2.47 -37.63 8.85
N ASP A 158 -3.60 -37.03 9.17
CA ASP A 158 -3.99 -35.75 8.61
C ASP A 158 -3.27 -34.62 9.33
N ALA A 159 -2.71 -33.67 8.59
CA ALA A 159 -2.01 -32.53 9.15
C ALA A 159 -2.56 -31.21 8.62
N VAL A 160 -2.63 -30.22 9.51
CA VAL A 160 -2.91 -28.83 9.17
C VAL A 160 -1.57 -28.11 9.03
N ILE A 161 -1.33 -27.50 7.87
CA ILE A 161 -0.09 -26.79 7.55
C ILE A 161 -0.27 -25.29 7.69
N SER A 162 0.74 -24.62 8.27
CA SER A 162 0.78 -23.19 8.39
C SER A 162 1.04 -22.50 7.05
N LYS A 163 0.21 -21.52 6.71
CA LYS A 163 0.49 -20.52 5.66
C LYS A 163 1.43 -19.41 6.14
N GLY A 164 1.87 -19.47 7.39
CA GLY A 164 2.53 -18.37 8.09
C GLY A 164 1.53 -17.30 8.55
N PRO A 165 2.03 -16.16 9.00
CA PRO A 165 1.17 -15.05 9.45
C PRO A 165 0.37 -14.43 8.30
N GLU A 166 -0.91 -14.17 8.53
CA GLU A 166 -1.74 -13.47 7.56
C GLU A 166 -1.35 -11.99 7.50
N ARG A 167 -1.00 -11.52 6.30
CA ARG A 167 -0.58 -10.13 6.08
C ARG A 167 -1.22 -9.56 4.83
N TYR A 168 -1.54 -8.26 4.90
CA TYR A 168 -2.04 -7.48 3.79
C TYR A 168 -1.14 -6.26 3.58
N SER A 169 -0.93 -5.91 2.31
CA SER A 169 -0.18 -4.71 1.96
C SER A 169 -1.08 -3.49 2.06
N VAL A 170 -0.57 -2.41 2.66
CA VAL A 170 -1.25 -1.10 2.64
C VAL A 170 -1.34 -0.63 1.18
N PRO A 171 -2.55 -0.37 0.63
CA PRO A 171 -2.74 0.02 -0.76
C PRO A 171 -2.18 1.43 -1.04
N ASP A 172 -1.83 1.69 -2.30
CA ASP A 172 -1.47 3.04 -2.74
C ASP A 172 -2.76 3.84 -3.00
N VAL A 173 -2.97 4.81 -2.15
CA VAL A 173 -4.14 5.72 -2.18
C VAL A 173 -3.73 7.18 -2.42
N THR A 174 -2.46 7.40 -2.82
CA THR A 174 -1.93 8.75 -3.06
C THR A 174 -2.72 9.49 -4.14
N GLY A 175 -3.04 10.75 -3.89
CA GLY A 175 -3.80 11.60 -4.80
C GLY A 175 -5.31 11.36 -4.82
N MET A 176 -5.80 10.30 -4.17
CA MET A 176 -7.23 10.02 -4.06
C MET A 176 -7.94 11.00 -3.11
N THR A 177 -9.28 11.06 -3.19
CA THR A 177 -10.07 11.70 -2.14
C THR A 177 -10.06 10.84 -0.88
N PRO A 178 -10.22 11.42 0.33
CA PRO A 178 -10.21 10.66 1.58
C PRO A 178 -11.24 9.52 1.63
N ASP A 179 -12.42 9.72 1.04
CA ASP A 179 -13.48 8.71 1.01
C ASP A 179 -13.14 7.54 0.07
N ALA A 180 -12.55 7.84 -1.09
CA ALA A 180 -12.07 6.81 -2.01
C ALA A 180 -10.93 6.00 -1.38
N ALA A 181 -9.99 6.67 -0.72
CA ALA A 181 -8.90 6.02 0.01
C ALA A 181 -9.41 5.11 1.15
N ALA A 182 -10.41 5.56 1.92
CA ALA A 182 -11.03 4.75 2.96
C ALA A 182 -11.69 3.49 2.38
N THR A 183 -12.31 3.59 1.21
CA THR A 183 -12.91 2.46 0.50
C THR A 183 -11.84 1.45 0.06
N GLU A 184 -10.73 1.91 -0.54
CA GLU A 184 -9.62 1.04 -0.96
C GLU A 184 -8.93 0.36 0.22
N ILE A 185 -8.70 1.09 1.33
CA ILE A 185 -8.13 0.52 2.56
C ILE A 185 -9.04 -0.60 3.10
N THR A 186 -10.36 -0.37 3.09
CA THR A 186 -11.33 -1.37 3.56
C THR A 186 -11.39 -2.58 2.61
N ALA A 187 -11.32 -2.36 1.30
CA ALA A 187 -11.24 -3.43 0.29
C ALA A 187 -9.98 -4.30 0.48
N ALA A 188 -8.88 -3.73 0.96
CA ALA A 188 -7.65 -4.43 1.32
C ALA A 188 -7.74 -5.18 2.66
N LYS A 189 -8.93 -5.31 3.28
CA LYS A 189 -9.17 -5.94 4.61
C LYS A 189 -8.44 -5.25 5.76
N LEU A 190 -8.20 -3.95 5.62
CA LEU A 190 -7.66 -3.06 6.64
C LEU A 190 -8.76 -2.13 7.15
N VAL A 191 -8.48 -1.38 8.20
CA VAL A 191 -9.43 -0.41 8.77
C VAL A 191 -8.97 0.99 8.40
N ALA A 192 -9.86 1.79 7.78
CA ALA A 192 -9.59 3.21 7.58
C ALA A 192 -9.53 3.91 8.95
N GLY A 193 -8.37 4.45 9.26
CA GLY A 193 -8.07 5.11 10.53
C GLY A 193 -8.37 6.60 10.53
N ALA A 194 -7.70 7.32 11.43
CA ALA A 194 -7.86 8.77 11.56
C ALA A 194 -7.36 9.50 10.29
N GLN A 195 -8.02 10.60 9.97
CA GLN A 195 -7.59 11.54 8.93
C GLN A 195 -6.75 12.64 9.58
N THR A 196 -5.50 12.78 9.15
CA THR A 196 -4.56 13.78 9.65
C THR A 196 -4.10 14.68 8.53
N GLN A 197 -4.09 15.98 8.75
CA GLN A 197 -3.63 16.93 7.76
C GLN A 197 -2.12 17.13 7.85
N VAL A 198 -1.43 17.03 6.71
CA VAL A 198 0.02 17.22 6.56
C VAL A 198 0.32 18.21 5.45
N PHE A 199 1.48 18.86 5.50
CA PHE A 199 1.95 19.63 4.36
C PHE A 199 2.59 18.70 3.33
N ASP A 200 2.31 18.93 2.06
CA ASP A 200 2.88 18.19 0.94
C ASP A 200 3.04 19.14 -0.26
N ASP A 201 4.24 19.15 -0.85
CA ASP A 201 4.59 20.09 -1.93
C ASP A 201 4.08 19.61 -3.30
N THR A 202 3.68 18.35 -3.43
CA THR A 202 3.36 17.69 -4.71
C THR A 202 1.90 17.33 -4.86
N VAL A 203 1.24 16.97 -3.74
CA VAL A 203 -0.14 16.50 -3.73
C VAL A 203 -1.10 17.67 -3.53
N ALA A 204 -2.17 17.71 -4.35
CA ALA A 204 -3.20 18.75 -4.28
C ALA A 204 -3.85 18.81 -2.89
N VAL A 205 -4.22 20.02 -2.47
CA VAL A 205 -4.92 20.25 -1.21
C VAL A 205 -6.21 19.44 -1.16
N GLY A 206 -6.44 18.74 -0.03
CA GLY A 206 -7.60 17.89 0.20
C GLY A 206 -7.48 16.46 -0.34
N SER A 207 -6.42 16.15 -1.10
CA SER A 207 -6.12 14.79 -1.55
C SER A 207 -5.19 14.07 -0.57
N VAL A 208 -5.17 12.75 -0.63
CA VAL A 208 -4.33 11.91 0.22
C VAL A 208 -2.86 12.04 -0.18
N ALA A 209 -2.03 12.50 0.73
CA ALA A 209 -0.57 12.61 0.57
C ALA A 209 0.15 11.30 0.91
N GLY A 210 -0.48 10.42 1.71
CA GLY A 210 0.09 9.15 2.11
C GLY A 210 -0.71 8.49 3.22
N THR A 211 -0.12 7.46 3.82
CA THR A 211 -0.74 6.69 4.90
C THR A 211 0.25 6.40 6.01
N ASP A 212 -0.28 6.08 7.21
CA ASP A 212 0.48 5.52 8.31
C ASP A 212 -0.26 4.30 8.88
N PRO A 213 0.29 3.06 8.77
CA PRO A 213 1.59 2.70 8.17
C PRO A 213 1.72 3.07 6.68
N LYS A 214 2.98 3.20 6.22
CA LYS A 214 3.30 3.61 4.85
C LYS A 214 2.75 2.63 3.81
N ILE A 215 2.41 3.15 2.63
CA ILE A 215 2.04 2.39 1.44
C ILE A 215 3.03 1.25 1.19
N GLY A 216 2.50 0.06 0.84
CA GLY A 216 3.30 -1.15 0.62
C GLY A 216 3.72 -1.89 1.89
N THR A 217 3.50 -1.32 3.09
CA THR A 217 3.81 -2.01 4.35
C THR A 217 2.91 -3.23 4.52
N SER A 218 3.50 -4.36 4.89
CA SER A 218 2.79 -5.61 5.16
C SER A 218 2.31 -5.63 6.62
N VAL A 219 1.00 -5.60 6.81
CA VAL A 219 0.35 -5.47 8.13
C VAL A 219 -0.65 -6.58 8.39
N LYS A 220 -1.08 -6.75 9.64
CA LYS A 220 -2.11 -7.72 10.02
C LYS A 220 -3.49 -7.33 9.47
N PRO A 221 -4.39 -8.30 9.22
CA PRO A 221 -5.79 -8.02 8.94
C PRO A 221 -6.39 -7.09 9.99
N GLY A 222 -7.24 -6.14 9.58
CA GLY A 222 -7.88 -5.21 10.49
C GLY A 222 -6.95 -4.15 11.09
N THR A 223 -5.68 -4.04 10.66
CA THR A 223 -4.80 -2.94 11.09
C THR A 223 -5.40 -1.61 10.66
N SER A 224 -5.44 -0.66 11.60
CA SER A 224 -5.87 0.71 11.31
C SER A 224 -4.79 1.45 10.52
N VAL A 225 -5.19 2.04 9.39
CA VAL A 225 -4.33 2.82 8.50
C VAL A 225 -4.82 4.26 8.50
N SER A 226 -4.04 5.16 9.10
CA SER A 226 -4.33 6.59 9.11
C SER A 226 -4.12 7.19 7.72
N ILE A 227 -5.00 8.11 7.33
CA ILE A 227 -4.99 8.78 6.03
C ILE A 227 -4.38 10.17 6.21
N LEU A 228 -3.27 10.45 5.54
CA LEU A 228 -2.60 11.74 5.58
C LEU A 228 -3.13 12.60 4.43
N ILE A 229 -3.80 13.70 4.75
CA ILE A 229 -4.44 14.60 3.78
C ILE A 229 -3.56 15.80 3.55
N SER A 230 -3.26 16.12 2.29
CA SER A 230 -2.47 17.28 1.91
C SER A 230 -3.16 18.60 2.26
N LYS A 231 -2.43 19.50 2.92
CA LYS A 231 -2.73 20.93 3.07
C LYS A 231 -2.10 21.78 1.97
N GLY A 232 -1.42 21.14 1.03
CA GLY A 232 -0.55 21.81 0.07
C GLY A 232 0.81 22.17 0.64
N PRO A 233 1.58 22.98 -0.09
CA PRO A 233 2.93 23.38 0.31
C PRO A 233 2.98 24.09 1.65
N LYS A 234 4.08 23.86 2.38
CA LYS A 234 4.28 24.50 3.69
C LYS A 234 4.47 26.01 3.52
N PRO A 235 3.67 26.85 4.22
CA PRO A 235 3.91 28.30 4.21
C PRO A 235 5.17 28.63 5.00
N VAL A 236 6.05 29.43 4.40
CA VAL A 236 7.32 29.89 4.96
C VAL A 236 7.46 31.40 4.78
N PRO A 237 7.98 32.15 5.76
CA PRO A 237 8.24 33.57 5.60
C PRO A 237 9.56 33.80 4.82
N VAL A 238 9.56 34.75 3.90
CA VAL A 238 10.78 35.22 3.22
C VAL A 238 11.70 35.85 4.28
N PRO A 239 12.98 35.39 4.41
CA PRO A 239 13.90 35.92 5.40
C PRO A 239 14.39 37.32 5.03
N ASP A 240 14.87 38.08 6.03
CA ASP A 240 15.57 39.36 5.80
C ASP A 240 17.03 39.10 5.41
N ILE A 241 17.29 39.26 4.14
CA ILE A 241 18.56 38.99 3.51
C ILE A 241 19.08 40.20 2.68
N ASP A 242 18.44 41.36 2.81
CA ASP A 242 18.88 42.61 2.19
C ASP A 242 20.28 42.97 2.68
N GLY A 243 21.15 43.40 1.80
CA GLY A 243 22.56 43.76 2.09
C GLY A 243 23.47 42.56 2.36
N LYS A 244 22.99 41.33 2.43
CA LYS A 244 23.87 40.15 2.59
C LYS A 244 24.55 39.78 1.29
N LYS A 245 25.65 39.01 1.37
CA LYS A 245 26.28 38.42 0.19
C LYS A 245 25.33 37.50 -0.53
N SER A 246 25.32 37.54 -1.86
CA SER A 246 24.44 36.74 -2.71
C SER A 246 24.47 35.25 -2.35
N ALA A 247 25.65 34.66 -2.15
CA ALA A 247 25.78 33.25 -1.77
C ALA A 247 25.12 32.93 -0.41
N VAL A 248 25.19 33.82 0.58
CA VAL A 248 24.56 33.66 1.88
C VAL A 248 23.02 33.75 1.76
N ALA A 249 22.56 34.69 0.93
CA ALA A 249 21.15 34.90 0.67
C ALA A 249 20.52 33.67 -0.03
N GLN A 250 21.22 33.14 -1.04
CA GLN A 250 20.79 31.91 -1.73
C GLN A 250 20.71 30.72 -0.79
N ALA A 251 21.74 30.49 0.02
CA ALA A 251 21.75 29.39 0.99
C ALA A 251 20.58 29.51 1.98
N ALA A 252 20.32 30.71 2.52
CA ALA A 252 19.25 30.96 3.45
C ALA A 252 17.84 30.68 2.84
N LEU A 253 17.63 31.00 1.56
CA LEU A 253 16.37 30.69 0.86
C LEU A 253 16.23 29.19 0.61
N THR A 254 17.30 28.55 0.14
CA THR A 254 17.30 27.11 -0.15
C THR A 254 17.06 26.27 1.12
N GLU A 255 17.63 26.66 2.26
CA GLU A 255 17.47 25.99 3.55
C GLU A 255 15.99 25.91 3.99
N ILE A 256 15.20 26.92 3.66
CA ILE A 256 13.76 26.96 3.99
C ILE A 256 12.85 26.50 2.83
N GLY A 257 13.44 25.94 1.76
CA GLY A 257 12.71 25.38 0.62
C GLY A 257 12.22 26.42 -0.39
N LEU A 258 12.79 27.64 -0.42
CA LEU A 258 12.50 28.65 -1.45
C LEU A 258 13.54 28.57 -2.59
N ILE A 259 13.14 28.98 -3.80
CA ILE A 259 13.98 28.91 -5.00
C ILE A 259 14.55 30.32 -5.29
N PRO A 260 15.87 30.56 -5.10
CA PRO A 260 16.47 31.86 -5.41
C PRO A 260 16.63 32.07 -6.91
N VAL A 261 16.11 33.18 -7.44
CA VAL A 261 16.28 33.64 -8.81
C VAL A 261 17.12 34.93 -8.77
N ILE A 262 18.30 34.93 -9.42
CA ILE A 262 19.23 36.05 -9.36
C ILE A 262 19.03 36.97 -10.58
N THR A 263 18.86 38.26 -10.30
CA THR A 263 18.99 39.34 -11.27
C THR A 263 20.07 40.30 -10.84
N GLU A 264 20.78 40.88 -11.78
CA GLU A 264 21.89 41.77 -11.45
C GLU A 264 21.61 43.21 -11.89
N LYS A 265 21.92 44.19 -11.02
CA LYS A 265 21.78 45.62 -11.30
C LYS A 265 22.98 46.41 -10.75
N TYR A 266 23.31 47.48 -11.43
CA TYR A 266 24.29 48.44 -10.88
C TYR A 266 23.69 49.19 -9.68
N SER A 267 24.52 49.42 -8.67
CA SER A 267 24.15 50.19 -7.47
C SER A 267 25.34 51.01 -6.98
N GLU A 268 25.17 52.30 -6.76
CA GLU A 268 26.17 53.15 -6.14
C GLU A 268 26.22 52.99 -4.60
N LYS A 269 25.18 52.40 -4.02
CA LYS A 269 24.99 52.32 -2.56
C LYS A 269 25.33 50.94 -1.99
N VAL A 270 25.05 49.89 -2.75
CA VAL A 270 25.26 48.51 -2.32
C VAL A 270 26.53 47.97 -2.96
N PRO A 271 27.49 47.47 -2.19
CA PRO A 271 28.69 46.84 -2.71
C PRO A 271 28.42 45.71 -3.70
N GLU A 272 29.35 45.46 -4.59
CA GLU A 272 29.27 44.35 -5.56
C GLU A 272 29.11 43.01 -4.86
N GLY A 273 28.26 42.14 -5.42
CA GLY A 273 27.95 40.80 -4.90
C GLY A 273 27.01 40.78 -3.70
N GLN A 274 26.46 41.93 -3.27
CA GLN A 274 25.46 41.98 -2.19
C GLN A 274 24.04 42.19 -2.75
N VAL A 275 23.06 41.72 -2.01
CA VAL A 275 21.64 41.83 -2.35
C VAL A 275 21.17 43.28 -2.17
N ILE A 276 20.62 43.86 -3.24
CA ILE A 276 19.98 45.19 -3.23
C ILE A 276 18.53 45.09 -2.73
N LYS A 277 17.84 44.05 -3.17
CA LYS A 277 16.39 43.87 -2.91
C LYS A 277 16.00 42.44 -3.05
N VAL A 278 15.04 42.04 -2.24
CA VAL A 278 14.37 40.74 -2.30
C VAL A 278 12.90 40.90 -2.71
N THR A 279 12.41 40.02 -3.56
CA THR A 279 10.99 40.02 -3.97
C THR A 279 10.48 38.59 -3.98
N PRO A 280 9.41 38.23 -3.23
CA PRO A 280 8.62 39.11 -2.34
C PRO A 280 9.41 39.70 -1.19
N LYS A 281 8.87 40.76 -0.56
CA LYS A 281 9.55 41.46 0.55
C LYS A 281 9.81 40.52 1.75
N PRO A 282 10.89 40.77 2.52
CA PRO A 282 11.11 40.09 3.80
C PRO A 282 9.87 40.09 4.68
N GLY A 283 9.57 38.94 5.34
CA GLY A 283 8.38 38.75 6.17
C GLY A 283 7.12 38.36 5.42
N THR A 284 7.09 38.43 4.07
CA THR A 284 5.95 37.91 3.30
C THR A 284 5.90 36.38 3.42
N VAL A 285 4.73 35.83 3.77
CA VAL A 285 4.54 34.38 3.82
C VAL A 285 4.23 33.88 2.42
N VAL A 286 5.02 32.92 1.94
CA VAL A 286 4.86 32.26 0.64
C VAL A 286 4.91 30.75 0.83
N ASN A 287 4.49 29.99 -0.16
CA ASN A 287 4.57 28.54 -0.12
C ASN A 287 6.02 28.07 -0.38
N SER A 288 6.43 26.95 0.21
CA SER A 288 7.66 26.24 -0.20
C SER A 288 7.67 26.02 -1.73
N GLY A 289 8.85 26.03 -2.33
CA GLY A 289 9.00 25.97 -3.79
C GLY A 289 8.73 27.30 -4.53
N THR A 290 8.33 28.37 -3.83
CA THR A 290 8.13 29.70 -4.47
C THR A 290 9.47 30.30 -4.88
N GLU A 291 9.52 30.86 -6.09
CA GLU A 291 10.66 31.63 -6.57
C GLU A 291 10.76 32.97 -5.85
N VAL A 292 11.98 33.29 -5.40
CA VAL A 292 12.31 34.57 -4.74
C VAL A 292 13.40 35.26 -5.54
N GLU A 293 13.06 36.40 -6.13
CA GLU A 293 14.01 37.20 -6.88
C GLU A 293 14.97 37.90 -5.93
N LEU A 294 16.27 37.73 -6.18
CA LEU A 294 17.38 38.43 -5.55
C LEU A 294 17.99 39.40 -6.54
N VAL A 295 17.81 40.68 -6.33
CA VAL A 295 18.52 41.70 -7.11
C VAL A 295 19.90 41.92 -6.49
N VAL A 296 20.93 41.47 -7.17
CA VAL A 296 22.34 41.53 -6.70
C VAL A 296 23.08 42.74 -7.34
N SER A 297 23.87 43.42 -6.55
CA SER A 297 24.66 44.57 -7.00
C SER A 297 25.86 44.15 -7.86
N LYS A 298 26.00 44.80 -9.00
CA LYS A 298 27.24 44.83 -9.84
C LYS A 298 28.23 45.91 -9.38
N GLY A 299 28.00 46.53 -8.25
CA GLY A 299 28.73 47.72 -7.88
C GLY A 299 28.27 48.97 -8.64
N PRO A 300 29.00 50.05 -8.56
CA PRO A 300 28.72 51.29 -9.30
C PRO A 300 28.69 51.06 -10.81
N PRO A 301 27.81 51.76 -11.57
CA PRO A 301 27.84 51.69 -13.02
C PRO A 301 29.20 52.09 -13.56
N PRO A 302 29.68 51.46 -14.63
CA PRO A 302 30.92 51.83 -15.27
C PRO A 302 30.83 53.24 -15.88
N VAL A 303 31.93 53.95 -15.84
CA VAL A 303 32.10 55.32 -16.35
C VAL A 303 33.07 55.32 -17.52
N GLU A 304 32.71 56.02 -18.55
CA GLU A 304 33.59 56.20 -19.72
C GLU A 304 34.78 57.11 -19.36
N VAL A 305 35.99 56.68 -19.67
CA VAL A 305 37.17 57.44 -19.52
C VAL A 305 37.17 58.55 -20.58
N PRO A 306 37.17 59.86 -20.18
CA PRO A 306 37.19 60.96 -21.14
C PRO A 306 38.53 61.16 -21.80
N THR A 307 38.56 61.91 -22.91
CA THR A 307 39.79 62.37 -23.54
C THR A 307 40.40 63.41 -22.65
N LEU A 308 41.59 63.11 -22.12
CA LEU A 308 42.38 64.02 -21.22
C LEU A 308 43.64 64.53 -21.86
N VAL A 309 44.06 63.96 -22.98
CA VAL A 309 45.27 64.42 -23.73
C VAL A 309 45.11 65.87 -24.12
N ASP A 310 46.19 66.65 -24.03
CA ASP A 310 46.24 68.07 -24.28
C ASP A 310 45.61 69.00 -23.23
N LEU A 311 44.90 68.46 -22.27
CA LEU A 311 44.31 69.23 -21.16
C LEU A 311 45.39 69.59 -20.14
N ARG A 312 45.23 70.76 -19.47
CA ARG A 312 46.05 71.08 -18.31
C ARG A 312 45.84 70.04 -17.18
N LYS A 313 46.87 69.70 -16.43
CA LYS A 313 46.83 68.77 -15.28
C LYS A 313 45.65 69.04 -14.36
N SER A 314 45.38 70.28 -13.98
CA SER A 314 44.32 70.69 -13.07
C SER A 314 42.91 70.33 -13.66
N GLN A 315 42.73 70.57 -14.98
CA GLN A 315 41.49 70.28 -15.68
C GLN A 315 41.23 68.76 -15.78
N ALA A 316 42.24 68.00 -16.16
CA ALA A 316 42.18 66.54 -16.23
C ALA A 316 41.83 65.93 -14.87
N ILE A 317 42.47 66.37 -13.78
CA ILE A 317 42.15 65.93 -12.42
C ILE A 317 40.67 66.27 -12.03
N ALA A 318 40.27 67.53 -12.36
CA ALA A 318 38.87 67.94 -12.02
C ALA A 318 37.82 67.10 -12.77
N ILE A 319 38.06 66.82 -14.06
CA ILE A 319 37.17 65.97 -14.86
C ILE A 319 37.10 64.53 -14.29
N LEU A 320 38.27 63.92 -14.00
CA LEU A 320 38.29 62.57 -13.41
C LEU A 320 37.60 62.51 -12.06
N LYS A 321 37.82 63.44 -11.17
CA LYS A 321 37.13 63.55 -9.89
C LYS A 321 35.63 63.71 -10.03
N LYS A 322 35.21 64.56 -10.99
CA LYS A 322 33.74 64.75 -11.26
C LYS A 322 33.07 63.45 -11.74
N LEU A 323 33.77 62.62 -12.45
CA LEU A 323 33.33 61.30 -12.91
C LEU A 323 33.48 60.21 -11.82
N GLY A 324 34.04 60.56 -10.66
CA GLY A 324 34.29 59.58 -9.57
C GLY A 324 35.48 58.67 -9.85
N LEU A 325 36.36 59.04 -10.77
CA LEU A 325 37.60 58.32 -11.07
C LEU A 325 38.76 58.86 -10.24
N VAL A 326 39.76 58.04 -9.95
CA VAL A 326 40.91 58.38 -9.12
C VAL A 326 42.07 58.76 -10.03
N PRO A 327 42.48 60.07 -10.08
CA PRO A 327 43.60 60.49 -10.89
C PRO A 327 44.93 60.07 -10.26
N LYS A 328 45.82 59.39 -11.03
CA LYS A 328 47.20 59.11 -10.71
C LYS A 328 48.04 59.88 -11.68
N VAL A 329 48.81 60.85 -11.16
CA VAL A 329 49.69 61.71 -11.98
C VAL A 329 51.13 61.19 -11.97
N ILE A 330 51.72 61.02 -13.15
CA ILE A 330 53.13 60.71 -13.35
C ILE A 330 53.74 61.82 -14.12
N SER A 331 54.79 62.44 -13.56
CA SER A 331 55.59 63.52 -14.21
C SER A 331 56.86 62.91 -14.80
N ALA A 332 57.19 63.25 -16.02
CA ALA A 332 58.39 62.81 -16.70
C ALA A 332 59.58 63.79 -16.45
N GLY A 333 59.74 64.15 -15.18
CA GLY A 333 60.80 65.14 -14.81
C GLY A 333 60.30 66.59 -14.80
N PHE A 334 61.06 67.54 -15.35
CA PHE A 334 60.66 68.95 -15.47
C PHE A 334 59.52 69.07 -16.51
N THR A 335 58.33 69.55 -16.07
CA THR A 335 57.10 69.62 -16.90
C THR A 335 56.65 71.07 -17.11
N PRO A 336 57.27 71.83 -18.00
CA PRO A 336 57.01 73.26 -18.15
C PRO A 336 55.64 73.57 -18.72
N LEU A 337 55.05 72.62 -19.51
CA LEU A 337 53.76 72.80 -20.14
C LEU A 337 52.57 72.37 -19.24
N ASN A 338 52.84 71.51 -18.24
CA ASN A 338 51.84 71.04 -17.30
C ASN A 338 50.58 70.46 -17.99
N ARG A 339 50.78 69.77 -19.16
CA ARG A 339 49.75 69.19 -19.99
C ARG A 339 49.83 67.64 -19.98
N VAL A 340 48.70 67.01 -20.14
CA VAL A 340 48.61 65.55 -20.28
C VAL A 340 49.06 65.19 -21.71
N PHE A 341 50.09 64.38 -21.83
CA PHE A 341 50.53 63.85 -23.13
C PHE A 341 50.05 62.38 -23.37
N SER A 342 49.75 61.65 -22.31
CA SER A 342 49.11 60.30 -22.42
C SER A 342 48.28 59.97 -21.21
N GLN A 343 47.35 59.08 -21.39
CA GLN A 343 46.49 58.56 -20.36
C GLN A 343 46.38 57.04 -20.46
N ASP A 344 46.10 56.39 -19.33
CA ASP A 344 45.87 54.97 -19.22
C ASP A 344 44.83 54.71 -18.09
N PRO A 345 43.67 54.08 -18.39
CA PRO A 345 43.23 53.56 -19.68
C PRO A 345 42.95 54.61 -20.76
N PRO A 346 42.89 54.21 -22.05
CA PRO A 346 42.62 55.15 -23.14
C PRO A 346 41.21 55.74 -23.07
N ALA A 347 40.95 56.86 -23.71
CA ALA A 347 39.65 57.46 -23.83
C ALA A 347 38.68 56.53 -24.49
N GLY A 348 37.38 56.55 -24.05
CA GLY A 348 36.34 55.64 -24.50
C GLY A 348 36.26 54.31 -23.73
N THR A 349 37.25 53.99 -22.90
CA THR A 349 37.24 52.77 -22.09
C THR A 349 36.22 52.89 -20.96
N MET A 350 35.30 51.88 -20.85
CA MET A 350 34.38 51.81 -19.75
C MET A 350 35.06 51.15 -18.54
N ILE A 351 35.19 51.87 -17.41
CA ILE A 351 35.84 51.40 -16.19
C ILE A 351 34.92 51.60 -14.96
N PRO A 352 35.02 50.75 -13.93
CA PRO A 352 34.26 50.96 -12.70
C PRO A 352 34.54 52.32 -12.06
N LYS A 353 33.52 52.97 -11.51
CA LYS A 353 33.64 54.16 -10.69
C LYS A 353 34.61 53.89 -9.52
N GLY A 354 35.53 54.79 -9.26
CA GLY A 354 36.62 54.58 -8.28
C GLY A 354 37.93 54.01 -8.88
N SER A 355 37.93 53.61 -10.14
CA SER A 355 39.11 53.11 -10.83
C SER A 355 40.18 54.21 -11.00
N VAL A 356 41.41 53.78 -11.00
CA VAL A 356 42.57 54.71 -11.19
C VAL A 356 42.76 54.97 -12.68
N VAL A 357 42.82 56.26 -13.04
CA VAL A 357 43.29 56.72 -14.36
C VAL A 357 44.62 57.40 -14.23
N THR A 358 45.63 56.81 -14.83
CA THR A 358 46.96 57.34 -14.85
C THR A 358 47.08 58.40 -15.95
N ILE A 359 47.47 59.60 -15.60
CA ILE A 359 47.78 60.65 -16.57
C ILE A 359 49.28 60.99 -16.50
N ARG A 360 49.95 61.03 -17.64
CA ARG A 360 51.32 61.39 -17.76
C ARG A 360 51.40 62.81 -18.27
N ILE A 361 52.20 63.66 -17.62
CA ILE A 361 52.32 65.10 -17.90
C ILE A 361 53.72 65.47 -18.37
N VAL A 362 53.80 66.49 -19.29
CA VAL A 362 55.01 67.10 -19.79
C VAL A 362 55.02 68.58 -19.44
#